data_ecaca511ebc95e51a372b46b2a7f0fde
#
_entry.id   ecaca511ebc95e51a372b46b2a7f0fde
#
_cell.length_a   1.000
_cell.length_b   1.000
_cell.length_c   1.000
_cell.angle_alpha   90.00
_cell.angle_beta   90.00
_cell.angle_gamma   90.00
#
_symmetry.space_group_name_H-M   'P 1'
#
loop_
_entity.id
_entity.type
_entity.pdbx_description
1 polymer ?
#
loop_
_entity_poly.entity_id
_entity_poly.type
_entity_poly.pdbx_seq_one_letter_code
_entity_poly.pdbx_strand_id
1 'polypeptide(L)'
;ACCLVGSEMCIRDRLMGATAGGKSFSYALGNWPPPWGIEFVVDPVSAFTVLVMAALAFVATLFARTALLAEIAEADAGKAYSAWLLACGGLSGLVMTGDAFNLFVFLEISALSSVILIALGAGKDRRALIAGYNYLVIGAVGATFYVIGVGFIYAVTGSLNMADLAERIPQVPQTTVVMVGFGFMMAGLLVKAAIFPVHVWLPAAYAFAPSAVSALLAAIATKASLYVIARVMFGMFAGVPDLAGFAAEFILVPLALAGIFLGTILAIYENDIKKLLAFSSVAQIGYIALGFGLASTAGLAAGFIHIGNHALIKGGLFLAVGCYAVALGSRVNLGGMAGLGRRMPITTTAFLVCGLSLIGLPLTAGFISKLYLVRALLEADMIAVLLLVMASSAMSVVYLWKIVEVLWQKAEGEAAVTEQPALYMPLWIVAIANIWFGIAPAPLVDGAQRAAMYLAGGL
;
A
#
# COMPACT_ATOMS: atom_id res chain seq x y z
N ALA A 1 -19.60 0.81 11.26
CA ALA A 1 -18.29 0.74 10.58
C ALA A 1 -17.15 1.00 11.58
N CYS A 2 -17.10 2.16 12.26
CA CYS A 2 -16.01 2.45 13.21
C CYS A 2 -15.88 1.41 14.34
N CYS A 3 -16.99 0.91 14.89
CA CYS A 3 -16.95 -0.12 15.95
C CYS A 3 -16.41 -1.45 15.43
N LEU A 4 -16.78 -1.86 14.23
CA LEU A 4 -16.28 -3.10 13.61
C LEU A 4 -14.78 -3.03 13.34
N VAL A 5 -14.32 -1.93 12.72
CA VAL A 5 -12.87 -1.74 12.45
C VAL A 5 -12.08 -1.60 13.75
N GLY A 6 -12.65 -0.98 14.79
CA GLY A 6 -12.02 -0.90 16.11
C GLY A 6 -11.88 -2.26 16.79
N SER A 7 -12.92 -3.12 16.74
CA SER A 7 -12.83 -4.49 17.29
C SER A 7 -11.82 -5.35 16.54
N GLU A 8 -11.77 -5.26 15.21
CA GLU A 8 -10.75 -5.92 14.41
C GLU A 8 -9.32 -5.48 14.79
N MET A 9 -9.11 -4.20 15.06
CA MET A 9 -7.79 -3.68 15.48
C MET A 9 -7.33 -4.29 16.81
N CYS A 10 -8.23 -4.42 17.80
CA CYS A 10 -7.91 -5.07 19.08
C CYS A 10 -7.58 -6.56 18.94
N ILE A 11 -8.29 -7.28 18.05
CA ILE A 11 -8.02 -8.69 17.74
C ILE A 11 -6.64 -8.83 17.10
N ARG A 12 -6.29 -7.97 16.18
CA ARG A 12 -5.03 -7.99 15.42
C ARG A 12 -3.80 -7.66 16.27
N ASP A 13 -3.93 -6.76 17.24
CA ASP A 13 -2.87 -6.48 18.23
C ASP A 13 -2.55 -7.73 19.07
N ARG A 14 -3.59 -8.49 19.48
CA ARG A 14 -3.42 -9.79 20.13
C ARG A 14 -2.74 -10.82 19.22
N LEU A 15 -3.06 -10.84 17.92
CA LEU A 15 -2.41 -11.72 16.95
C LEU A 15 -0.92 -11.44 16.82
N MET A 16 -0.51 -10.15 16.78
CA MET A 16 0.91 -9.79 16.74
C MET A 16 1.66 -10.21 18.01
N GLY A 17 1.04 -10.08 19.19
CA GLY A 17 1.59 -10.59 20.45
C GLY A 17 1.70 -12.12 20.45
N ALA A 18 0.72 -12.82 19.88
CA ALA A 18 0.70 -14.26 19.81
C ALA A 18 1.71 -14.85 18.80
N THR A 19 2.05 -14.11 17.74
CA THR A 19 3.11 -14.49 16.78
C THR A 19 4.52 -14.11 17.25
N ALA A 20 4.65 -13.50 18.43
CA ALA A 20 5.95 -13.24 19.04
C ALA A 20 6.74 -14.56 19.23
N GLY A 21 7.98 -14.57 18.74
CA GLY A 21 8.81 -15.78 18.76
C GLY A 21 8.62 -16.73 17.57
N GLY A 22 8.09 -16.21 16.42
CA GLY A 22 8.01 -16.97 15.16
C GLY A 22 6.84 -17.98 15.07
N LYS A 23 5.91 -17.94 16.02
CA LYS A 23 4.73 -18.84 16.01
C LYS A 23 3.75 -18.41 14.90
N SER A 24 3.13 -19.40 14.27
CA SER A 24 2.02 -19.21 13.33
C SER A 24 0.75 -19.84 13.87
N PHE A 25 -0.39 -19.28 13.50
CA PHE A 25 -1.72 -19.81 13.80
C PHE A 25 -2.42 -20.13 12.49
N SER A 26 -2.99 -21.33 12.41
CA SER A 26 -3.86 -21.74 11.31
C SER A 26 -5.29 -21.88 11.81
N TYR A 27 -6.24 -21.42 11.00
CA TYR A 27 -7.67 -21.62 11.21
C TYR A 27 -8.28 -22.23 9.96
N ALA A 28 -8.67 -23.50 10.05
CA ALA A 28 -9.31 -24.22 8.96
C ALA A 28 -10.78 -23.78 8.80
N LEU A 29 -11.12 -23.23 7.64
CA LEU A 29 -12.48 -22.80 7.33
C LEU A 29 -13.43 -24.00 7.23
N GLY A 30 -14.55 -23.94 7.95
CA GLY A 30 -15.53 -25.02 7.98
C GLY A 30 -14.99 -26.33 8.59
N ASN A 31 -13.90 -26.28 9.36
CA ASN A 31 -13.21 -27.45 9.94
C ASN A 31 -12.66 -28.45 8.91
N TRP A 32 -12.45 -28.02 7.67
CA TRP A 32 -11.74 -28.82 6.68
C TRP A 32 -10.22 -28.62 6.84
N PRO A 33 -9.47 -29.67 7.18
CA PRO A 33 -8.03 -29.51 7.43
C PRO A 33 -7.28 -29.20 6.14
N PRO A 34 -6.20 -28.36 6.18
CA PRO A 34 -5.29 -28.21 5.07
C PRO A 34 -4.57 -29.55 4.76
N PRO A 35 -4.12 -29.80 3.52
CA PRO A 35 -4.18 -28.92 2.36
C PRO A 35 -5.51 -28.96 1.59
N TRP A 36 -6.48 -29.76 2.03
CA TRP A 36 -7.76 -29.95 1.32
C TRP A 36 -8.73 -28.80 1.53
N GLY A 37 -8.72 -28.22 2.72
CA GLY A 37 -9.55 -27.07 3.08
C GLY A 37 -8.78 -25.76 3.01
N ILE A 38 -9.53 -24.66 2.84
CA ILE A 38 -8.97 -23.31 2.90
C ILE A 38 -8.66 -22.98 4.36
N GLU A 39 -7.48 -22.39 4.59
CA GLU A 39 -7.09 -21.92 5.92
C GLU A 39 -6.75 -20.43 5.92
N PHE A 40 -6.95 -19.79 7.05
CA PHE A 40 -6.32 -18.52 7.38
C PHE A 40 -5.07 -18.78 8.20
N VAL A 41 -3.95 -18.19 7.77
CA VAL A 41 -2.66 -18.30 8.43
C VAL A 41 -2.24 -16.94 8.95
N VAL A 42 -2.02 -16.86 10.25
CA VAL A 42 -1.47 -15.66 10.89
C VAL A 42 -0.08 -16.00 11.40
N ASP A 43 0.90 -15.44 10.73
CA ASP A 43 2.33 -15.53 11.04
C ASP A 43 2.93 -14.11 11.25
N PRO A 44 4.21 -13.98 11.59
CA PRO A 44 4.81 -12.66 11.80
C PRO A 44 4.64 -11.69 10.63
N VAL A 45 4.62 -12.18 9.39
CA VAL A 45 4.51 -11.33 8.17
C VAL A 45 3.10 -10.80 7.99
N SER A 46 2.11 -11.71 8.07
CA SER A 46 0.70 -11.35 7.95
C SER A 46 0.25 -10.51 9.14
N ALA A 47 0.67 -10.85 10.37
CA ALA A 47 0.34 -10.09 11.57
C ALA A 47 0.86 -8.64 11.49
N PHE A 48 2.12 -8.43 11.08
CA PHE A 48 2.69 -7.10 10.88
C PHE A 48 1.89 -6.29 9.85
N THR A 49 1.65 -6.89 8.68
CA THR A 49 0.98 -6.20 7.57
C THR A 49 -0.47 -5.87 7.92
N VAL A 50 -1.21 -6.81 8.50
CA VAL A 50 -2.60 -6.63 8.92
C VAL A 50 -2.72 -5.56 10.01
N LEU A 51 -1.78 -5.49 10.97
CA LEU A 51 -1.79 -4.46 12.00
C LEU A 51 -1.64 -3.06 11.41
N VAL A 52 -0.66 -2.86 10.53
CA VAL A 52 -0.45 -1.58 9.83
C VAL A 52 -1.70 -1.17 9.04
N MET A 53 -2.27 -2.12 8.29
CA MET A 53 -3.46 -1.86 7.48
C MET A 53 -4.68 -1.53 8.34
N ALA A 54 -4.90 -2.26 9.43
CA ALA A 54 -6.04 -2.04 10.32
C ALA A 54 -5.98 -0.69 11.03
N ALA A 55 -4.79 -0.31 11.53
CA ALA A 55 -4.61 0.98 12.18
C ALA A 55 -4.98 2.13 11.24
N LEU A 56 -4.53 2.06 9.98
CA LEU A 56 -4.82 3.09 8.99
C LEU A 56 -6.24 3.04 8.44
N ALA A 57 -6.82 1.84 8.26
CA ALA A 57 -8.22 1.69 7.92
C ALA A 57 -9.13 2.27 9.00
N PHE A 58 -8.79 2.10 10.28
CA PHE A 58 -9.51 2.70 11.40
C PHE A 58 -9.46 4.24 11.34
N VAL A 59 -8.27 4.82 11.17
CA VAL A 59 -8.13 6.29 11.06
C VAL A 59 -8.86 6.83 9.83
N ALA A 60 -8.74 6.15 8.68
CA ALA A 60 -9.47 6.52 7.47
C ALA A 60 -11.00 6.43 7.65
N THR A 61 -11.49 5.47 8.46
CA THR A 61 -12.92 5.31 8.77
C THR A 61 -13.42 6.44 9.67
N LEU A 62 -12.63 6.90 10.64
CA LEU A 62 -12.96 8.08 11.45
C LEU A 62 -13.11 9.33 10.57
N PHE A 63 -12.19 9.51 9.63
CA PHE A 63 -12.21 10.61 8.66
C PHE A 63 -13.40 10.49 7.69
N ALA A 64 -13.68 9.27 7.20
CA ALA A 64 -14.75 9.02 6.25
C ALA A 64 -16.14 9.41 6.76
N ARG A 65 -16.37 9.33 8.08
CA ARG A 65 -17.65 9.73 8.69
C ARG A 65 -18.08 11.14 8.29
N THR A 66 -17.14 12.06 8.19
CA THR A 66 -17.45 13.47 7.84
C THR A 66 -17.14 13.74 6.36
N ALA A 67 -15.98 13.31 5.87
CA ALA A 67 -15.53 13.64 4.53
C ALA A 67 -16.36 12.94 3.44
N LEU A 68 -16.75 11.68 3.64
CA LEU A 68 -17.50 10.93 2.63
C LEU A 68 -18.88 11.54 2.42
N LEU A 69 -19.61 11.87 3.52
CA LEU A 69 -20.93 12.48 3.45
C LEU A 69 -20.92 13.92 2.86
N ALA A 70 -19.79 14.60 2.91
CA ALA A 70 -19.61 15.90 2.24
C ALA A 70 -19.37 15.79 0.72
N GLU A 71 -18.97 14.61 0.25
CA GLU A 71 -18.58 14.41 -1.15
C GLU A 71 -19.55 13.52 -1.96
N ILE A 72 -20.39 12.70 -1.31
CA ILE A 72 -21.38 11.81 -1.96
C ILE A 72 -22.81 12.21 -1.60
N ALA A 73 -23.78 11.70 -2.37
CA ALA A 73 -25.18 11.85 -2.03
C ALA A 73 -25.54 11.01 -0.79
N GLU A 74 -26.43 11.53 0.09
CA GLU A 74 -26.83 10.84 1.30
C GLU A 74 -27.50 9.47 1.02
N ALA A 75 -28.24 9.36 -0.08
CA ALA A 75 -28.85 8.12 -0.56
C ALA A 75 -27.83 7.00 -0.87
N ASP A 76 -26.57 7.35 -1.17
CA ASP A 76 -25.51 6.40 -1.48
C ASP A 76 -24.63 6.03 -0.27
N ALA A 77 -24.88 6.65 0.91
CA ALA A 77 -24.10 6.42 2.12
C ALA A 77 -24.07 4.94 2.55
N GLY A 78 -25.22 4.25 2.50
CA GLY A 78 -25.30 2.83 2.83
C GLY A 78 -24.45 1.96 1.90
N LYS A 79 -24.50 2.20 0.59
CA LYS A 79 -23.69 1.50 -0.41
C LYS A 79 -22.19 1.77 -0.21
N ALA A 80 -21.84 3.03 0.10
CA ALA A 80 -20.46 3.44 0.36
C ALA A 80 -19.86 2.70 1.57
N TYR A 81 -20.58 2.66 2.70
CA TYR A 81 -20.09 1.95 3.89
C TYR A 81 -20.06 0.43 3.70
N SER A 82 -21.02 -0.15 2.97
CA SER A 82 -20.97 -1.58 2.63
C SER A 82 -19.75 -1.92 1.77
N ALA A 83 -19.49 -1.14 0.71
CA ALA A 83 -18.31 -1.32 -0.13
C ALA A 83 -17.01 -1.05 0.65
N TRP A 84 -17.00 -0.10 1.58
CA TRP A 84 -15.87 0.20 2.47
C TRP A 84 -15.50 -1.01 3.33
N LEU A 85 -16.49 -1.61 4.00
CA LEU A 85 -16.27 -2.79 4.83
C LEU A 85 -15.80 -4.00 4.01
N LEU A 86 -16.39 -4.19 2.83
CA LEU A 86 -15.96 -5.25 1.91
C LEU A 86 -14.52 -5.04 1.41
N ALA A 87 -14.13 -3.79 1.10
CA ALA A 87 -12.76 -3.48 0.72
C ALA A 87 -11.77 -3.77 1.87
N CYS A 88 -12.09 -3.33 3.09
CA CYS A 88 -11.25 -3.60 4.27
C CYS A 88 -11.19 -5.10 4.58
N GLY A 89 -12.33 -5.79 4.54
CA GLY A 89 -12.40 -7.25 4.76
C GLY A 89 -11.65 -8.03 3.69
N GLY A 90 -11.83 -7.67 2.40
CA GLY A 90 -11.13 -8.28 1.28
C GLY A 90 -9.61 -8.12 1.39
N LEU A 91 -9.12 -6.90 1.68
CA LEU A 91 -7.69 -6.66 1.87
C LEU A 91 -7.12 -7.38 3.10
N SER A 92 -7.91 -7.54 4.16
CA SER A 92 -7.50 -8.29 5.34
C SER A 92 -7.44 -9.79 5.08
N GLY A 93 -8.45 -10.32 4.40
CA GLY A 93 -8.49 -11.72 3.98
C GLY A 93 -7.34 -12.07 3.02
N LEU A 94 -7.00 -11.13 2.11
CA LEU A 94 -5.85 -11.26 1.21
C LEU A 94 -4.53 -11.49 1.95
N VAL A 95 -4.34 -10.80 3.07
CA VAL A 95 -3.10 -10.90 3.87
C VAL A 95 -3.09 -12.14 4.77
N MET A 96 -4.26 -12.63 5.19
CA MET A 96 -4.35 -13.75 6.13
C MET A 96 -4.57 -15.11 5.46
N THR A 97 -4.93 -15.16 4.17
CA THR A 97 -5.17 -16.45 3.52
C THR A 97 -3.89 -17.26 3.33
N GLY A 98 -3.96 -18.55 3.64
CA GLY A 98 -2.91 -19.55 3.37
C GLY A 98 -3.14 -20.34 2.07
N ASP A 99 -4.11 -19.95 1.24
CA ASP A 99 -4.48 -20.64 0.01
C ASP A 99 -4.34 -19.72 -1.21
N ALA A 100 -3.68 -20.21 -2.25
CA ALA A 100 -3.36 -19.44 -3.45
C ALA A 100 -4.60 -19.07 -4.29
N PHE A 101 -5.62 -19.95 -4.34
CA PHE A 101 -6.85 -19.63 -5.05
C PHE A 101 -7.74 -18.69 -4.23
N ASN A 102 -7.83 -18.90 -2.94
CA ASN A 102 -8.59 -18.02 -2.05
C ASN A 102 -7.97 -16.61 -2.01
N LEU A 103 -6.66 -16.49 -2.22
CA LEU A 103 -6.00 -15.20 -2.43
C LEU A 103 -6.57 -14.47 -3.65
N PHE A 104 -6.79 -15.16 -4.78
CA PHE A 104 -7.47 -14.60 -5.95
C PHE A 104 -8.87 -14.09 -5.59
N VAL A 105 -9.65 -14.87 -4.82
CA VAL A 105 -11.00 -14.45 -4.39
C VAL A 105 -10.94 -13.14 -3.60
N PHE A 106 -10.02 -13.00 -2.66
CA PHE A 106 -9.86 -11.76 -1.89
C PHE A 106 -9.31 -10.59 -2.72
N LEU A 107 -8.45 -10.87 -3.72
CA LEU A 107 -8.05 -9.86 -4.71
C LEU A 107 -9.26 -9.29 -5.45
N GLU A 108 -10.22 -10.13 -5.85
CA GLU A 108 -11.41 -9.70 -6.56
C GLU A 108 -12.42 -9.00 -5.64
N ILE A 109 -12.67 -9.51 -4.43
CA ILE A 109 -13.54 -8.85 -3.45
C ILE A 109 -13.05 -7.42 -3.17
N SER A 110 -11.76 -7.26 -2.90
CA SER A 110 -11.17 -5.96 -2.61
C SER A 110 -11.19 -5.04 -3.85
N ALA A 111 -10.96 -5.58 -5.04
CA ALA A 111 -10.97 -4.80 -6.28
C ALA A 111 -12.37 -4.30 -6.64
N LEU A 112 -13.37 -5.18 -6.67
CA LEU A 112 -14.76 -4.80 -7.00
C LEU A 112 -15.32 -3.79 -6.00
N SER A 113 -15.06 -3.98 -4.72
CA SER A 113 -15.45 -3.03 -3.67
C SER A 113 -14.78 -1.67 -3.88
N SER A 114 -13.49 -1.65 -4.26
CA SER A 114 -12.75 -0.42 -4.56
C SER A 114 -13.29 0.29 -5.80
N VAL A 115 -13.70 -0.45 -6.85
CA VAL A 115 -14.36 0.13 -8.04
C VAL A 115 -15.62 0.89 -7.67
N ILE A 116 -16.47 0.27 -6.83
CA ILE A 116 -17.70 0.92 -6.34
C ILE A 116 -17.35 2.22 -5.59
N LEU A 117 -16.37 2.16 -4.67
CA LEU A 117 -15.93 3.32 -3.91
C LEU A 117 -15.37 4.44 -4.80
N ILE A 118 -14.57 4.11 -5.82
CA ILE A 118 -14.04 5.10 -6.77
C ILE A 118 -15.19 5.73 -7.57
N ALA A 119 -16.12 4.93 -8.07
CA ALA A 119 -17.25 5.38 -8.88
C ALA A 119 -18.18 6.36 -8.13
N LEU A 120 -18.26 6.29 -6.80
CA LEU A 120 -19.02 7.26 -5.98
C LEU A 120 -18.51 8.71 -6.14
N GLY A 121 -17.27 8.93 -6.58
CA GLY A 121 -16.76 10.25 -6.94
C GLY A 121 -17.48 10.92 -8.12
N ALA A 122 -18.29 10.16 -8.88
CA ALA A 122 -19.00 10.66 -10.06
C ALA A 122 -20.00 11.79 -9.76
N GLY A 123 -20.49 11.88 -8.52
CA GLY A 123 -21.35 12.98 -8.07
C GLY A 123 -20.66 14.35 -8.13
N LYS A 124 -19.34 14.39 -7.97
CA LYS A 124 -18.50 15.61 -8.09
C LYS A 124 -17.79 15.69 -9.43
N ASP A 125 -17.30 14.58 -9.96
CA ASP A 125 -16.53 14.53 -11.21
C ASP A 125 -16.79 13.22 -11.96
N ARG A 126 -17.49 13.29 -13.11
CA ARG A 126 -17.84 12.12 -13.92
C ARG A 126 -16.65 11.30 -14.42
N ARG A 127 -15.43 11.87 -14.41
CA ARG A 127 -14.20 11.13 -14.71
C ARG A 127 -13.92 10.00 -13.70
N ALA A 128 -14.54 10.02 -12.53
CA ALA A 128 -14.50 8.92 -11.57
C ALA A 128 -15.05 7.60 -12.15
N LEU A 129 -16.04 7.65 -13.03
CA LEU A 129 -16.56 6.45 -13.71
C LEU A 129 -15.51 5.84 -14.64
N ILE A 130 -14.79 6.68 -15.42
CA ILE A 130 -13.71 6.23 -16.30
C ILE A 130 -12.56 5.66 -15.46
N ALA A 131 -12.22 6.32 -14.36
CA ALA A 131 -11.18 5.85 -13.44
C ALA A 131 -11.54 4.50 -12.80
N GLY A 132 -12.80 4.34 -12.36
CA GLY A 132 -13.32 3.07 -11.84
C GLY A 132 -13.32 1.97 -12.91
N TYR A 133 -13.73 2.29 -14.14
CA TYR A 133 -13.70 1.36 -15.26
C TYR A 133 -12.26 0.91 -15.59
N ASN A 134 -11.31 1.83 -15.69
CA ASN A 134 -9.92 1.50 -15.95
C ASN A 134 -9.33 0.65 -14.82
N TYR A 135 -9.66 0.98 -13.57
CA TYR A 135 -9.26 0.17 -12.41
C TYR A 135 -9.83 -1.24 -12.48
N LEU A 136 -11.12 -1.38 -12.87
CA LEU A 136 -11.78 -2.67 -13.03
C LEU A 136 -11.10 -3.51 -14.12
N VAL A 137 -10.94 -2.95 -15.32
CA VAL A 137 -10.42 -3.71 -16.48
C VAL A 137 -8.97 -4.14 -16.24
N ILE A 138 -8.10 -3.19 -15.85
CA ILE A 138 -6.68 -3.49 -15.61
C ILE A 138 -6.54 -4.43 -14.40
N GLY A 139 -7.33 -4.20 -13.35
CA GLY A 139 -7.36 -5.05 -12.17
C GLY A 139 -7.82 -6.47 -12.47
N ALA A 140 -8.87 -6.66 -13.30
CA ALA A 140 -9.34 -7.97 -13.71
C ALA A 140 -8.32 -8.71 -14.58
N VAL A 141 -7.65 -8.01 -15.51
CA VAL A 141 -6.54 -8.60 -16.29
C VAL A 141 -5.44 -9.09 -15.33
N GLY A 142 -5.03 -8.28 -14.35
CA GLY A 142 -4.02 -8.69 -13.37
C GLY A 142 -4.44 -9.93 -12.57
N ALA A 143 -5.69 -9.97 -12.07
CA ALA A 143 -6.20 -11.10 -11.32
C ALA A 143 -6.34 -12.37 -12.21
N THR A 144 -6.72 -12.20 -13.48
CA THR A 144 -6.77 -13.31 -14.46
C THR A 144 -5.38 -13.90 -14.70
N PHE A 145 -4.36 -13.05 -14.87
CA PHE A 145 -2.98 -13.54 -14.98
C PHE A 145 -2.56 -14.32 -13.72
N TYR A 146 -2.86 -13.79 -12.54
CA TYR A 146 -2.55 -14.47 -11.29
C TYR A 146 -3.20 -15.85 -11.22
N VAL A 147 -4.52 -15.97 -11.48
CA VAL A 147 -5.23 -17.24 -11.37
C VAL A 147 -4.83 -18.24 -12.45
N ILE A 148 -4.46 -17.79 -13.65
CA ILE A 148 -3.87 -18.65 -14.68
C ILE A 148 -2.56 -19.26 -14.16
N GLY A 149 -1.70 -18.43 -13.53
CA GLY A 149 -0.47 -18.93 -12.90
C GLY A 149 -0.74 -19.96 -11.82
N VAL A 150 -1.72 -19.71 -10.94
CA VAL A 150 -2.16 -20.68 -9.93
C VAL A 150 -2.62 -21.99 -10.60
N GLY A 151 -3.36 -21.92 -11.71
CA GLY A 151 -3.78 -23.08 -12.47
C GLY A 151 -2.63 -23.93 -13.00
N PHE A 152 -1.57 -23.31 -13.54
CA PHE A 152 -0.36 -24.01 -13.96
C PHE A 152 0.34 -24.72 -12.79
N ILE A 153 0.47 -24.04 -11.65
CA ILE A 153 1.08 -24.63 -10.46
C ILE A 153 0.22 -25.80 -9.93
N TYR A 154 -1.11 -25.60 -9.86
CA TYR A 154 -2.03 -26.66 -9.45
C TYR A 154 -1.98 -27.89 -10.35
N ALA A 155 -1.85 -27.71 -11.67
CA ALA A 155 -1.78 -28.81 -12.63
C ALA A 155 -0.58 -29.75 -12.40
N VAL A 156 0.54 -29.24 -11.85
CA VAL A 156 1.76 -30.02 -11.62
C VAL A 156 1.96 -30.43 -10.16
N THR A 157 1.31 -29.75 -9.21
CA THR A 157 1.47 -30.04 -7.77
C THR A 157 0.25 -30.72 -7.15
N GLY A 158 -0.96 -30.46 -7.71
CA GLY A 158 -2.24 -30.92 -7.16
C GLY A 158 -2.64 -30.23 -5.86
N SER A 159 -2.03 -29.08 -5.51
CA SER A 159 -2.30 -28.35 -4.28
C SER A 159 -2.55 -26.85 -4.53
N LEU A 160 -3.33 -26.22 -3.65
CA LEU A 160 -3.58 -24.77 -3.60
C LEU A 160 -3.11 -24.15 -2.28
N ASN A 161 -2.83 -24.96 -1.27
CA ASN A 161 -2.32 -24.51 0.02
C ASN A 161 -0.87 -24.03 -0.12
N MET A 162 -0.58 -22.79 0.31
CA MET A 162 0.72 -22.16 0.09
C MET A 162 1.88 -22.86 0.80
N ALA A 163 1.65 -23.42 1.99
CA ALA A 163 2.67 -24.17 2.72
C ALA A 163 2.98 -25.51 2.03
N ASP A 164 1.96 -26.23 1.61
CA ASP A 164 2.09 -27.49 0.86
C ASP A 164 2.73 -27.25 -0.53
N LEU A 165 2.41 -26.10 -1.18
CA LEU A 165 3.06 -25.68 -2.42
C LEU A 165 4.56 -25.41 -2.24
N ALA A 166 4.98 -24.77 -1.16
CA ALA A 166 6.39 -24.53 -0.87
C ALA A 166 7.20 -25.83 -0.76
N GLU A 167 6.57 -26.92 -0.27
CA GLU A 167 7.19 -28.23 -0.18
C GLU A 167 7.16 -29.00 -1.52
N ARG A 168 6.06 -28.89 -2.30
CA ARG A 168 5.89 -29.66 -3.55
C ARG A 168 6.57 -29.04 -4.76
N ILE A 169 6.57 -27.72 -4.91
CA ILE A 169 7.14 -27.03 -6.08
C ILE A 169 8.58 -27.46 -6.37
N PRO A 170 9.49 -27.55 -5.37
CA PRO A 170 10.87 -28.01 -5.63
C PRO A 170 10.98 -29.46 -6.14
N GLN A 171 9.95 -30.28 -5.94
CA GLN A 171 9.91 -31.68 -6.32
C GLN A 171 9.33 -31.91 -7.72
N VAL A 172 8.80 -30.85 -8.36
CA VAL A 172 8.15 -30.95 -9.69
C VAL A 172 9.21 -31.11 -10.78
N PRO A 173 9.16 -32.20 -11.58
CA PRO A 173 10.09 -32.40 -12.68
C PRO A 173 9.90 -31.39 -13.84
N GLN A 174 8.66 -30.88 -14.00
CA GLN A 174 8.27 -29.95 -15.09
C GLN A 174 8.64 -28.50 -14.72
N THR A 175 9.90 -28.18 -14.60
CA THR A 175 10.41 -26.87 -14.20
C THR A 175 9.91 -25.73 -15.10
N THR A 176 9.73 -25.97 -16.40
CA THR A 176 9.19 -24.99 -17.34
C THR A 176 7.76 -24.56 -16.95
N VAL A 177 6.89 -25.50 -16.55
CA VAL A 177 5.53 -25.19 -16.13
C VAL A 177 5.54 -24.37 -14.83
N VAL A 178 6.45 -24.70 -13.91
CA VAL A 178 6.65 -23.93 -12.66
C VAL A 178 7.10 -22.49 -12.98
N MET A 179 8.08 -22.31 -13.89
CA MET A 179 8.55 -20.99 -14.31
C MET A 179 7.44 -20.16 -14.98
N VAL A 180 6.66 -20.77 -15.88
CA VAL A 180 5.52 -20.12 -16.55
C VAL A 180 4.44 -19.74 -15.52
N GLY A 181 4.07 -20.64 -14.62
CA GLY A 181 3.12 -20.38 -13.54
C GLY A 181 3.55 -19.22 -12.64
N PHE A 182 4.80 -19.23 -12.19
CA PHE A 182 5.38 -18.14 -11.43
C PHE A 182 5.35 -16.81 -12.21
N GLY A 183 5.75 -16.81 -13.47
CA GLY A 183 5.73 -15.62 -14.34
C GLY A 183 4.33 -15.01 -14.47
N PHE A 184 3.30 -15.83 -14.68
CA PHE A 184 1.91 -15.40 -14.74
C PHE A 184 1.44 -14.82 -13.39
N MET A 185 1.73 -15.50 -12.27
CA MET A 185 1.38 -15.00 -10.95
C MET A 185 2.04 -13.65 -10.68
N MET A 186 3.34 -13.53 -10.93
CA MET A 186 4.08 -12.29 -10.73
C MET A 186 3.56 -11.17 -11.62
N ALA A 187 3.32 -11.40 -12.91
CA ALA A 187 2.76 -10.41 -13.81
C ALA A 187 1.43 -9.85 -13.30
N GLY A 188 0.53 -10.72 -12.81
CA GLY A 188 -0.73 -10.32 -12.20
C GLY A 188 -0.56 -9.48 -10.94
N LEU A 189 0.37 -9.86 -10.07
CA LEU A 189 0.65 -9.15 -8.81
C LEU A 189 1.32 -7.80 -9.05
N LEU A 190 2.21 -7.67 -10.04
CA LEU A 190 2.82 -6.39 -10.42
C LEU A 190 1.76 -5.37 -10.85
N VAL A 191 0.72 -5.80 -11.58
CA VAL A 191 -0.43 -4.97 -11.93
C VAL A 191 -1.18 -4.50 -10.69
N LYS A 192 -1.50 -5.41 -9.76
CA LYS A 192 -2.24 -5.10 -8.51
C LYS A 192 -1.44 -4.20 -7.57
N ALA A 193 -0.12 -4.36 -7.51
CA ALA A 193 0.77 -3.52 -6.71
C ALA A 193 1.06 -2.15 -7.35
N ALA A 194 0.64 -1.93 -8.59
CA ALA A 194 0.93 -0.73 -9.38
C ALA A 194 2.44 -0.48 -9.53
N ILE A 195 3.22 -1.53 -9.75
CA ILE A 195 4.64 -1.40 -10.08
C ILE A 195 4.75 -0.87 -11.52
N PHE A 196 5.71 0.03 -11.76
CA PHE A 196 5.99 0.52 -13.12
C PHE A 196 6.39 -0.66 -14.04
N PRO A 197 5.90 -0.74 -15.30
CA PRO A 197 5.08 0.26 -16.02
C PRO A 197 3.56 0.05 -15.89
N VAL A 198 3.10 -0.97 -15.17
CA VAL A 198 1.67 -1.35 -15.10
C VAL A 198 0.86 -0.57 -14.05
N HIS A 199 1.36 0.59 -13.63
CA HIS A 199 0.77 1.49 -12.62
C HIS A 199 -0.31 2.44 -13.16
N VAL A 200 -0.60 2.43 -14.45
CA VAL A 200 -1.39 3.48 -15.14
C VAL A 200 -2.80 3.69 -14.59
N TRP A 201 -3.37 2.72 -13.92
CA TRP A 201 -4.68 2.81 -13.28
C TRP A 201 -4.68 3.66 -12.01
N LEU A 202 -3.56 3.68 -11.28
CA LEU A 202 -3.49 4.21 -9.92
C LEU A 202 -3.67 5.74 -9.83
N PRO A 203 -3.04 6.59 -10.68
CA PRO A 203 -3.19 8.04 -10.58
C PRO A 203 -4.62 8.51 -10.79
N ALA A 204 -5.33 7.92 -11.74
CA ALA A 204 -6.73 8.27 -12.01
C ALA A 204 -7.66 7.79 -10.89
N ALA A 205 -7.47 6.54 -10.42
CA ALA A 205 -8.26 5.97 -9.32
C ALA A 205 -8.17 6.84 -8.05
N TYR A 206 -6.96 7.26 -7.66
CA TYR A 206 -6.77 8.08 -6.47
C TYR A 206 -7.24 9.52 -6.64
N ALA A 207 -7.12 10.08 -7.85
CA ALA A 207 -7.45 11.48 -8.10
C ALA A 207 -8.96 11.73 -8.15
N PHE A 208 -9.74 10.80 -8.70
CA PHE A 208 -11.17 11.02 -8.94
C PHE A 208 -12.07 10.37 -7.88
N ALA A 209 -11.55 9.50 -7.04
CA ALA A 209 -12.27 8.95 -5.89
C ALA A 209 -12.61 10.03 -4.84
N PRO A 210 -13.67 9.86 -4.04
CA PRO A 210 -13.89 10.65 -2.85
C PRO A 210 -12.64 10.67 -1.95
N SER A 211 -12.40 11.78 -1.25
CA SER A 211 -11.13 11.99 -0.52
C SER A 211 -10.84 10.92 0.53
N ALA A 212 -11.86 10.47 1.25
CA ALA A 212 -11.74 9.40 2.22
C ALA A 212 -11.33 8.07 1.54
N VAL A 213 -11.89 7.79 0.35
CA VAL A 213 -11.55 6.59 -0.44
C VAL A 213 -10.12 6.67 -0.96
N SER A 214 -9.70 7.84 -1.46
CA SER A 214 -8.31 8.06 -1.89
C SER A 214 -7.33 7.79 -0.74
N ALA A 215 -7.64 8.27 0.47
CA ALA A 215 -6.82 8.06 1.66
C ALA A 215 -6.76 6.57 2.05
N LEU A 216 -7.89 5.86 2.06
CA LEU A 216 -7.95 4.42 2.35
C LEU A 216 -7.10 3.62 1.36
N LEU A 217 -7.36 3.79 0.05
CA LEU A 217 -6.66 3.02 -0.99
C LEU A 217 -5.16 3.33 -1.00
N ALA A 218 -4.78 4.61 -0.85
CA ALA A 218 -3.37 4.99 -0.79
C ALA A 218 -2.66 4.46 0.46
N ALA A 219 -3.36 4.33 1.59
CA ALA A 219 -2.79 3.82 2.83
C ALA A 219 -2.59 2.29 2.80
N ILE A 220 -3.55 1.50 2.27
CA ILE A 220 -3.56 0.05 2.50
C ILE A 220 -3.55 -0.82 1.24
N ALA A 221 -4.24 -0.45 0.15
CA ALA A 221 -4.48 -1.37 -0.97
C ALA A 221 -3.19 -1.86 -1.65
N THR A 222 -2.29 -0.96 -2.05
CA THR A 222 -1.02 -1.32 -2.68
C THR A 222 -0.07 -2.07 -1.74
N LYS A 223 -0.17 -1.85 -0.41
CA LYS A 223 0.65 -2.52 0.60
C LYS A 223 0.28 -3.98 0.73
N ALA A 224 -1.01 -4.29 0.71
CA ALA A 224 -1.48 -5.67 0.68
C ALA A 224 -0.95 -6.42 -0.56
N SER A 225 -0.98 -5.79 -1.74
CA SER A 225 -0.45 -6.40 -2.96
C SER A 225 1.08 -6.58 -2.93
N LEU A 226 1.82 -5.63 -2.36
CA LEU A 226 3.28 -5.75 -2.18
C LEU A 226 3.63 -6.86 -1.17
N TYR A 227 2.86 -6.99 -0.09
CA TYR A 227 2.98 -8.12 0.81
C TYR A 227 2.79 -9.46 0.08
N VAL A 228 1.79 -9.56 -0.82
CA VAL A 228 1.54 -10.79 -1.58
C VAL A 228 2.71 -11.12 -2.51
N ILE A 229 3.34 -10.11 -3.12
CA ILE A 229 4.57 -10.32 -3.92
C ILE A 229 5.65 -10.99 -3.06
N ALA A 230 5.93 -10.44 -1.87
CA ALA A 230 6.90 -11.02 -0.95
C ALA A 230 6.50 -12.44 -0.51
N ARG A 231 5.23 -12.67 -0.20
CA ARG A 231 4.69 -13.98 0.20
C ARG A 231 4.84 -15.03 -0.91
N VAL A 232 4.55 -14.67 -2.17
CA VAL A 232 4.71 -15.59 -3.30
C VAL A 232 6.19 -15.86 -3.56
N MET A 233 7.03 -14.83 -3.69
CA MET A 233 8.44 -14.99 -4.03
C MET A 233 9.24 -15.76 -2.96
N PHE A 234 9.10 -15.36 -1.70
CA PHE A 234 9.94 -15.83 -0.60
C PHE A 234 9.24 -16.79 0.36
N GLY A 235 7.94 -17.03 0.20
CA GLY A 235 7.18 -18.04 0.94
C GLY A 235 6.84 -19.22 0.04
N MET A 236 5.92 -19.04 -0.92
CA MET A 236 5.42 -20.12 -1.76
C MET A 236 6.51 -20.72 -2.68
N PHE A 237 7.41 -19.90 -3.23
CA PHE A 237 8.52 -20.32 -4.08
C PHE A 237 9.88 -20.33 -3.34
N ALA A 238 9.88 -20.36 -2.02
CA ALA A 238 11.09 -20.40 -1.20
C ALA A 238 12.01 -21.59 -1.55
N GLY A 239 11.43 -22.74 -1.91
CA GLY A 239 12.19 -23.94 -2.30
C GLY A 239 12.84 -23.89 -3.69
N VAL A 240 12.65 -22.79 -4.46
CA VAL A 240 13.28 -22.57 -5.78
C VAL A 240 13.99 -21.21 -5.77
N PRO A 241 15.03 -21.03 -4.96
CA PRO A 241 15.67 -19.73 -4.72
C PRO A 241 16.24 -19.09 -5.99
N ASP A 242 16.74 -19.88 -6.95
CA ASP A 242 17.28 -19.38 -8.22
C ASP A 242 16.20 -18.64 -9.04
N LEU A 243 14.95 -19.13 -9.04
CA LEU A 243 13.85 -18.50 -9.75
C LEU A 243 13.44 -17.17 -9.07
N ALA A 244 13.32 -17.19 -7.74
CA ALA A 244 13.00 -16.00 -6.96
C ALA A 244 14.13 -14.97 -7.05
N GLY A 245 15.38 -15.37 -6.97
CA GLY A 245 16.56 -14.52 -7.12
C GLY A 245 16.65 -13.89 -8.50
N PHE A 246 16.46 -14.67 -9.58
CA PHE A 246 16.42 -14.15 -10.95
C PHE A 246 15.31 -13.09 -11.11
N ALA A 247 14.10 -13.37 -10.64
CA ALA A 247 12.99 -12.42 -10.73
C ALA A 247 13.25 -11.16 -9.90
N ALA A 248 13.87 -11.29 -8.74
CA ALA A 248 14.26 -10.17 -7.90
C ALA A 248 15.28 -9.25 -8.59
N GLU A 249 16.37 -9.80 -9.05
CA GLU A 249 17.49 -9.05 -9.63
C GLU A 249 17.17 -8.50 -11.03
N PHE A 250 16.66 -9.34 -11.94
CA PHE A 250 16.54 -8.97 -13.36
C PHE A 250 15.16 -8.40 -13.73
N ILE A 251 14.14 -8.56 -12.90
CA ILE A 251 12.80 -8.01 -13.15
C ILE A 251 12.48 -6.94 -12.13
N LEU A 252 12.48 -7.26 -10.83
CA LEU A 252 11.95 -6.38 -9.81
C LEU A 252 12.83 -5.15 -9.57
N VAL A 253 14.16 -5.31 -9.51
CA VAL A 253 15.10 -4.19 -9.33
C VAL A 253 15.03 -3.18 -10.48
N PRO A 254 15.12 -3.56 -11.78
CA PRO A 254 15.00 -2.60 -12.88
C PRO A 254 13.64 -1.89 -12.92
N LEU A 255 12.52 -2.62 -12.72
CA LEU A 255 11.19 -2.02 -12.68
C LEU A 255 11.01 -1.08 -11.48
N ALA A 256 11.58 -1.43 -10.33
CA ALA A 256 11.59 -0.59 -9.14
C ALA A 256 12.33 0.73 -9.39
N LEU A 257 13.54 0.68 -9.95
CA LEU A 257 14.31 1.87 -10.30
C LEU A 257 13.58 2.74 -11.32
N ALA A 258 13.02 2.15 -12.37
CA ALA A 258 12.22 2.88 -13.35
C ALA A 258 11.01 3.56 -12.68
N GLY A 259 10.30 2.86 -11.78
CA GLY A 259 9.19 3.41 -11.01
C GLY A 259 9.60 4.54 -10.08
N ILE A 260 10.74 4.42 -9.41
CA ILE A 260 11.31 5.44 -8.52
C ILE A 260 11.54 6.75 -9.30
N PHE A 261 12.21 6.69 -10.45
CA PHE A 261 12.54 7.89 -11.22
C PHE A 261 11.34 8.45 -11.98
N LEU A 262 10.66 7.63 -12.78
CA LEU A 262 9.56 8.08 -13.61
C LEU A 262 8.37 8.53 -12.76
N GLY A 263 8.06 7.84 -11.67
CA GLY A 263 7.04 8.27 -10.72
C GLY A 263 7.37 9.64 -10.10
N THR A 264 8.63 9.88 -9.74
CA THR A 264 9.07 11.17 -9.20
C THR A 264 9.02 12.27 -10.26
N ILE A 265 9.49 12.02 -11.48
CA ILE A 265 9.44 12.98 -12.60
C ILE A 265 7.98 13.35 -12.91
N LEU A 266 7.09 12.36 -13.06
CA LEU A 266 5.68 12.62 -13.32
C LEU A 266 5.01 13.40 -12.19
N ALA A 267 5.39 13.17 -10.93
CA ALA A 267 4.89 13.95 -9.79
C ALA A 267 5.35 15.43 -9.87
N ILE A 268 6.58 15.71 -10.30
CA ILE A 268 7.09 17.09 -10.44
C ILE A 268 6.27 17.91 -11.47
N TYR A 269 5.88 17.29 -12.58
CA TYR A 269 5.16 17.99 -13.66
C TYR A 269 3.64 18.00 -13.46
N GLU A 270 3.08 17.23 -12.54
CA GLU A 270 1.63 17.17 -12.32
C GLU A 270 1.13 18.39 -11.52
N ASN A 271 -0.06 18.88 -11.88
CA ASN A 271 -0.70 20.04 -11.23
C ASN A 271 -1.94 19.67 -10.41
N ASP A 272 -2.49 18.48 -10.59
CA ASP A 272 -3.52 17.94 -9.72
C ASP A 272 -2.87 17.32 -8.49
N ILE A 273 -3.21 17.82 -7.30
CA ILE A 273 -2.54 17.41 -6.07
C ILE A 273 -2.72 15.91 -5.74
N LYS A 274 -3.92 15.36 -5.98
CA LYS A 274 -4.16 13.92 -5.77
C LYS A 274 -3.39 13.06 -6.77
N LYS A 275 -3.29 13.48 -8.04
CA LYS A 275 -2.46 12.80 -9.05
C LYS A 275 -0.97 12.91 -8.74
N LEU A 276 -0.51 14.08 -8.34
CA LEU A 276 0.88 14.30 -7.91
C LEU A 276 1.24 13.33 -6.78
N LEU A 277 0.40 13.26 -5.74
CA LEU A 277 0.58 12.33 -4.63
C LEU A 277 0.47 10.86 -5.08
N ALA A 278 -0.33 10.56 -6.09
CA ALA A 278 -0.45 9.21 -6.65
C ALA A 278 0.82 8.81 -7.43
N PHE A 279 1.38 9.67 -8.27
CA PHE A 279 2.67 9.43 -8.93
C PHE A 279 3.81 9.31 -7.92
N SER A 280 3.83 10.15 -6.89
CA SER A 280 4.80 9.97 -5.81
C SER A 280 4.57 8.65 -5.02
N SER A 281 3.36 8.06 -5.04
CA SER A 281 3.14 6.71 -4.50
C SER A 281 3.78 5.63 -5.39
N VAL A 282 3.73 5.78 -6.72
CA VAL A 282 4.44 4.87 -7.64
C VAL A 282 5.94 4.85 -7.35
N ALA A 283 6.54 6.02 -7.11
CA ALA A 283 7.95 6.10 -6.72
C ALA A 283 8.22 5.38 -5.38
N GLN A 284 7.36 5.56 -4.38
CA GLN A 284 7.53 4.90 -3.08
C GLN A 284 7.27 3.39 -3.14
N ILE A 285 6.36 2.92 -4.01
CA ILE A 285 6.18 1.49 -4.32
C ILE A 285 7.47 0.92 -4.90
N GLY A 286 8.16 1.69 -5.74
CA GLY A 286 9.49 1.34 -6.24
C GLY A 286 10.51 1.13 -5.13
N TYR A 287 10.56 1.95 -4.08
CA TYR A 287 11.46 1.72 -2.93
C TYR A 287 11.16 0.42 -2.20
N ILE A 288 9.89 0.05 -2.03
CA ILE A 288 9.50 -1.23 -1.40
C ILE A 288 9.93 -2.39 -2.29
N ALA A 289 9.62 -2.31 -3.59
CA ALA A 289 9.97 -3.32 -4.58
C ALA A 289 11.49 -3.50 -4.69
N LEU A 290 12.26 -2.41 -4.61
CA LEU A 290 13.72 -2.47 -4.57
C LEU A 290 14.22 -3.22 -3.34
N GLY A 291 13.63 -2.97 -2.16
CA GLY A 291 13.96 -3.72 -0.94
C GLY A 291 13.75 -5.23 -1.13
N PHE A 292 12.62 -5.64 -1.69
CA PHE A 292 12.34 -7.04 -1.99
C PHE A 292 13.24 -7.60 -3.11
N GLY A 293 13.59 -6.74 -4.08
CA GLY A 293 14.49 -7.07 -5.18
C GLY A 293 15.93 -7.38 -4.76
N LEU A 294 16.35 -7.02 -3.55
CA LEU A 294 17.64 -7.42 -3.00
C LEU A 294 17.70 -8.90 -2.56
N ALA A 295 16.56 -9.59 -2.49
CA ALA A 295 16.41 -10.99 -2.11
C ALA A 295 17.23 -11.39 -0.85
N SER A 296 17.39 -10.46 0.08
CA SER A 296 18.13 -10.63 1.33
C SER A 296 17.26 -10.28 2.53
N THR A 297 17.58 -10.82 3.71
CA THR A 297 16.86 -10.50 4.95
C THR A 297 16.87 -9.00 5.25
N ALA A 298 17.99 -8.32 5.01
CA ALA A 298 18.13 -6.88 5.17
C ALA A 298 17.23 -6.11 4.17
N GLY A 299 17.20 -6.54 2.91
CA GLY A 299 16.34 -5.98 1.87
C GLY A 299 14.86 -6.17 2.17
N LEU A 300 14.45 -7.38 2.57
CA LEU A 300 13.07 -7.67 2.99
C LEU A 300 12.67 -6.81 4.19
N ALA A 301 13.53 -6.70 5.21
CA ALA A 301 13.27 -5.84 6.38
C ALA A 301 13.09 -4.38 5.97
N ALA A 302 13.96 -3.84 5.11
CA ALA A 302 13.84 -2.48 4.58
C ALA A 302 12.52 -2.28 3.82
N GLY A 303 12.10 -3.25 2.98
CA GLY A 303 10.83 -3.25 2.28
C GLY A 303 9.63 -3.22 3.22
N PHE A 304 9.60 -4.08 4.25
CA PHE A 304 8.50 -4.11 5.24
C PHE A 304 8.47 -2.84 6.10
N ILE A 305 9.63 -2.32 6.57
CA ILE A 305 9.68 -1.03 7.27
C ILE A 305 9.08 0.07 6.37
N HIS A 306 9.42 0.04 5.07
CA HIS A 306 8.90 1.04 4.14
C HIS A 306 7.41 0.85 3.84
N ILE A 307 6.86 -0.37 3.86
CA ILE A 307 5.41 -0.62 3.81
C ILE A 307 4.71 0.14 4.94
N GLY A 308 5.15 0.00 6.18
CA GLY A 308 4.57 0.67 7.34
C GLY A 308 4.67 2.19 7.24
N ASN A 309 5.86 2.71 6.96
CA ASN A 309 6.11 4.14 6.87
C ASN A 309 5.39 4.79 5.69
N HIS A 310 5.41 4.16 4.52
CA HIS A 310 4.70 4.65 3.33
C HIS A 310 3.18 4.66 3.53
N ALA A 311 2.64 3.68 4.25
CA ALA A 311 1.23 3.63 4.59
C ALA A 311 0.83 4.84 5.46
N LEU A 312 1.61 5.16 6.51
CA LEU A 312 1.43 6.35 7.35
C LEU A 312 1.57 7.64 6.54
N ILE A 313 2.65 7.79 5.78
CA ILE A 313 2.93 9.00 4.99
C ILE A 313 1.79 9.29 4.00
N LYS A 314 1.40 8.29 3.21
CA LYS A 314 0.36 8.48 2.18
C LYS A 314 -1.02 8.63 2.78
N GLY A 315 -1.33 7.86 3.84
CA GLY A 315 -2.55 8.06 4.60
C GLY A 315 -2.67 9.52 5.05
N GLY A 316 -1.65 10.06 5.72
CA GLY A 316 -1.64 11.45 6.18
C GLY A 316 -1.76 12.49 5.06
N LEU A 317 -0.98 12.35 3.99
CA LEU A 317 -1.02 13.29 2.87
C LEU A 317 -2.39 13.32 2.18
N PHE A 318 -3.01 12.17 1.93
CA PHE A 318 -4.33 12.12 1.31
C PHE A 318 -5.44 12.57 2.27
N LEU A 319 -5.33 12.34 3.59
CA LEU A 319 -6.24 12.90 4.58
C LEU A 319 -6.17 14.43 4.59
N ALA A 320 -4.96 15.02 4.54
CA ALA A 320 -4.79 16.47 4.49
C ALA A 320 -5.39 17.08 3.23
N VAL A 321 -5.14 16.46 2.05
CA VAL A 321 -5.78 16.91 0.80
C VAL A 321 -7.31 16.76 0.88
N GLY A 322 -7.81 15.75 1.58
CA GLY A 322 -9.23 15.59 1.86
C GLY A 322 -9.78 16.72 2.73
N CYS A 323 -9.06 17.17 3.76
CA CYS A 323 -9.44 18.35 4.54
C CYS A 323 -9.58 19.59 3.66
N TYR A 324 -8.62 19.82 2.76
CA TYR A 324 -8.68 20.93 1.80
C TYR A 324 -9.87 20.78 0.84
N ALA A 325 -10.11 19.59 0.30
CA ALA A 325 -11.20 19.35 -0.64
C ALA A 325 -12.60 19.59 -0.01
N VAL A 326 -12.80 19.13 1.22
CA VAL A 326 -14.05 19.38 1.96
C VAL A 326 -14.22 20.86 2.27
N ALA A 327 -13.16 21.54 2.72
CA ALA A 327 -13.18 22.95 3.07
C ALA A 327 -13.46 23.87 1.86
N LEU A 328 -12.93 23.51 0.67
CA LEU A 328 -13.16 24.25 -0.58
C LEU A 328 -14.45 23.82 -1.31
N GLY A 329 -15.08 22.72 -0.89
CA GLY A 329 -16.26 22.15 -1.55
C GLY A 329 -16.04 21.64 -2.97
N SER A 330 -14.76 21.60 -3.43
CA SER A 330 -14.37 21.28 -4.80
C SER A 330 -13.09 20.46 -4.85
N ARG A 331 -12.81 19.92 -6.04
CA ARG A 331 -11.55 19.23 -6.30
C ARG A 331 -10.37 20.21 -6.18
N VAL A 332 -9.31 19.75 -5.52
CA VAL A 332 -8.12 20.55 -5.24
C VAL A 332 -7.09 20.38 -6.35
N ASN A 333 -6.75 21.46 -7.01
CA ASN A 333 -5.56 21.60 -7.85
C ASN A 333 -4.56 22.54 -7.17
N LEU A 334 -3.32 22.57 -7.66
CA LEU A 334 -2.28 23.40 -7.06
C LEU A 334 -2.71 24.89 -6.99
N GLY A 335 -3.24 25.46 -8.06
CA GLY A 335 -3.68 26.87 -8.06
C GLY A 335 -4.76 27.15 -7.01
N GLY A 336 -5.70 26.23 -6.80
CA GLY A 336 -6.75 26.35 -5.79
C GLY A 336 -6.29 26.21 -4.34
N MET A 337 -5.03 25.80 -4.11
CA MET A 337 -4.42 25.73 -2.78
C MET A 337 -3.77 27.03 -2.32
N ALA A 338 -3.74 28.07 -3.16
CA ALA A 338 -3.11 29.33 -2.80
C ALA A 338 -3.70 29.91 -1.51
N GLY A 339 -2.83 30.29 -0.58
CA GLY A 339 -3.20 30.89 0.70
C GLY A 339 -3.75 29.91 1.76
N LEU A 340 -3.96 28.62 1.44
CA LEU A 340 -4.47 27.65 2.43
C LEU A 340 -3.50 27.46 3.59
N GLY A 341 -2.21 27.65 3.41
CA GLY A 341 -1.24 27.55 4.50
C GLY A 341 -1.51 28.50 5.65
N ARG A 342 -2.08 29.68 5.38
CA ARG A 342 -2.47 30.67 6.41
C ARG A 342 -3.91 30.48 6.90
N ARG A 343 -4.79 29.96 6.04
CA ARG A 343 -6.23 29.82 6.31
C ARG A 343 -6.56 28.51 7.02
N MET A 344 -5.74 27.48 6.82
CA MET A 344 -5.86 26.15 7.43
C MET A 344 -4.52 25.71 8.05
N PRO A 345 -4.02 26.41 9.08
CA PRO A 345 -2.70 26.16 9.65
C PRO A 345 -2.57 24.79 10.30
N ILE A 346 -3.63 24.29 10.95
CA ILE A 346 -3.61 22.98 11.64
C ILE A 346 -3.44 21.86 10.62
N THR A 347 -4.25 21.85 9.56
CA THR A 347 -4.18 20.88 8.46
C THR A 347 -2.84 20.98 7.72
N THR A 348 -2.39 22.22 7.44
CA THR A 348 -1.15 22.45 6.69
C THR A 348 0.08 21.98 7.47
N THR A 349 0.13 22.21 8.77
CA THR A 349 1.25 21.72 9.60
C THR A 349 1.31 20.19 9.58
N ALA A 350 0.19 19.49 9.71
CA ALA A 350 0.14 18.05 9.60
C ALA A 350 0.53 17.53 8.21
N PHE A 351 0.09 18.23 7.13
CA PHE A 351 0.52 17.96 5.76
C PHE A 351 2.04 18.07 5.60
N LEU A 352 2.65 19.12 6.17
CA LEU A 352 4.10 19.32 6.12
C LEU A 352 4.85 18.21 6.86
N VAL A 353 4.39 17.80 8.05
CA VAL A 353 4.99 16.68 8.79
C VAL A 353 5.02 15.42 7.92
N CYS A 354 3.90 15.06 7.29
CA CYS A 354 3.83 13.90 6.41
C CYS A 354 4.67 14.09 5.14
N GLY A 355 4.74 15.31 4.60
CA GLY A 355 5.56 15.66 3.43
C GLY A 355 7.06 15.56 3.72
N LEU A 356 7.52 16.08 4.86
CA LEU A 356 8.90 15.95 5.31
C LEU A 356 9.28 14.47 5.54
N SER A 357 8.35 13.69 6.05
CA SER A 357 8.51 12.24 6.16
C SER A 357 8.62 11.56 4.79
N LEU A 358 7.89 12.04 3.77
CA LEU A 358 7.99 11.52 2.40
C LEU A 358 9.40 11.75 1.80
N ILE A 359 10.00 12.90 2.03
CA ILE A 359 11.38 13.18 1.64
C ILE A 359 12.34 12.27 2.42
N GLY A 360 12.03 11.97 3.66
CA GLY A 360 12.88 11.21 4.58
C GLY A 360 13.82 12.07 5.39
N LEU A 361 13.32 13.17 5.94
CA LEU A 361 14.09 13.99 6.89
C LEU A 361 14.27 13.26 8.23
N PRO A 362 15.42 13.42 8.89
CA PRO A 362 15.64 12.90 10.24
C PRO A 362 14.50 13.24 11.20
N LEU A 363 14.26 12.41 12.20
CA LEU A 363 13.15 12.48 13.16
C LEU A 363 11.78 12.14 12.57
N THR A 364 11.73 11.64 11.34
CA THR A 364 10.48 11.17 10.73
C THR A 364 10.56 9.68 10.39
N ALA A 365 9.40 9.02 10.32
CA ALA A 365 9.30 7.60 9.98
C ALA A 365 9.93 7.28 8.61
N GLY A 366 9.76 8.16 7.61
CA GLY A 366 10.32 7.98 6.27
C GLY A 366 11.84 7.93 6.24
N PHE A 367 12.53 8.64 7.14
CA PHE A 367 13.98 8.55 7.27
C PHE A 367 14.43 7.14 7.67
N ILE A 368 13.74 6.54 8.63
CA ILE A 368 14.10 5.21 9.14
C ILE A 368 14.08 4.17 8.02
N SER A 369 13.01 4.12 7.23
CA SER A 369 12.92 3.13 6.14
C SER A 369 13.96 3.34 5.04
N LYS A 370 14.28 4.59 4.69
CA LYS A 370 15.34 4.90 3.74
C LYS A 370 16.72 4.53 4.28
N LEU A 371 16.96 4.75 5.57
CA LEU A 371 18.21 4.36 6.23
C LEU A 371 18.43 2.85 6.17
N TYR A 372 17.37 2.05 6.43
CA TYR A 372 17.46 0.60 6.33
C TYR A 372 17.66 0.13 4.88
N LEU A 373 17.04 0.80 3.91
CA LEU A 373 17.27 0.49 2.49
C LEU A 373 18.71 0.82 2.06
N VAL A 374 19.25 1.96 2.51
CA VAL A 374 20.66 2.33 2.26
C VAL A 374 21.61 1.29 2.86
N ARG A 375 21.36 0.83 4.09
CA ARG A 375 22.14 -0.24 4.71
C ARG A 375 22.09 -1.53 3.90
N ALA A 376 20.91 -1.97 3.49
CA ALA A 376 20.73 -3.19 2.69
C ALA A 376 21.45 -3.09 1.33
N LEU A 377 21.46 -1.91 0.69
CA LEU A 377 22.18 -1.68 -0.56
C LEU A 377 23.70 -1.67 -0.37
N LEU A 378 24.20 -1.16 0.76
CA LEU A 378 25.63 -1.23 1.10
C LEU A 378 26.06 -2.67 1.40
N GLU A 379 25.26 -3.45 2.11
CA GLU A 379 25.53 -4.87 2.37
C GLU A 379 25.52 -5.70 1.08
N ALA A 380 24.78 -5.27 0.05
CA ALA A 380 24.71 -5.91 -1.27
C ALA A 380 25.77 -5.37 -2.27
N ASP A 381 26.67 -4.48 -1.85
CA ASP A 381 27.66 -3.79 -2.71
C ASP A 381 27.05 -3.03 -3.91
N MET A 382 25.75 -2.67 -3.84
CA MET A 382 25.02 -1.98 -4.92
C MET A 382 25.13 -0.46 -4.82
N ILE A 383 26.36 0.09 -4.79
CA ILE A 383 26.64 1.51 -4.59
C ILE A 383 25.98 2.39 -5.68
N ALA A 384 25.98 1.95 -6.94
CA ALA A 384 25.34 2.69 -8.02
C ALA A 384 23.83 2.85 -7.79
N VAL A 385 23.14 1.79 -7.36
CA VAL A 385 21.72 1.82 -7.03
C VAL A 385 21.44 2.71 -5.80
N LEU A 386 22.32 2.67 -4.79
CA LEU A 386 22.25 3.55 -3.63
C LEU A 386 22.31 5.02 -4.05
N LEU A 387 23.24 5.43 -4.90
CA LEU A 387 23.35 6.80 -5.41
C LEU A 387 22.10 7.22 -6.18
N LEU A 388 21.51 6.33 -6.98
CA LEU A 388 20.24 6.55 -7.67
C LEU A 388 19.08 6.77 -6.67
N VAL A 389 19.00 5.95 -5.63
CA VAL A 389 18.00 6.09 -4.55
C VAL A 389 18.13 7.44 -3.85
N MET A 390 19.35 7.87 -3.52
CA MET A 390 19.61 9.18 -2.91
C MET A 390 19.23 10.33 -3.85
N ALA A 391 19.56 10.24 -5.14
CA ALA A 391 19.18 11.24 -6.13
C ALA A 391 17.66 11.38 -6.26
N SER A 392 16.92 10.28 -6.36
CA SER A 392 15.46 10.32 -6.41
C SER A 392 14.85 10.88 -5.11
N SER A 393 15.43 10.58 -3.96
CA SER A 393 15.01 11.16 -2.68
C SER A 393 15.17 12.69 -2.68
N ALA A 394 16.29 13.19 -3.21
CA ALA A 394 16.51 14.64 -3.38
C ALA A 394 15.50 15.27 -4.36
N MET A 395 15.21 14.60 -5.49
CA MET A 395 14.19 15.06 -6.44
C MET A 395 12.80 15.18 -5.80
N SER A 396 12.47 14.39 -4.79
CA SER A 396 11.17 14.46 -4.11
C SER A 396 10.96 15.80 -3.36
N VAL A 397 12.04 16.51 -3.02
CA VAL A 397 11.97 17.86 -2.45
C VAL A 397 11.31 18.84 -3.43
N VAL A 398 11.57 18.68 -4.74
CA VAL A 398 11.09 19.61 -5.78
C VAL A 398 9.56 19.68 -5.82
N TYR A 399 8.88 18.54 -5.89
CA TYR A 399 7.41 18.56 -5.94
C TYR A 399 6.78 18.91 -4.58
N LEU A 400 7.43 18.59 -3.46
CA LEU A 400 6.92 19.03 -2.17
C LEU A 400 7.09 20.55 -2.01
N TRP A 401 8.24 21.10 -2.41
CA TRP A 401 8.48 22.54 -2.40
C TRP A 401 7.46 23.29 -3.25
N LYS A 402 7.17 22.78 -4.46
CA LYS A 402 6.12 23.32 -5.34
C LYS A 402 4.77 23.46 -4.62
N ILE A 403 4.38 22.45 -3.81
CA ILE A 403 3.13 22.50 -3.04
C ILE A 403 3.24 23.53 -1.91
N VAL A 404 4.36 23.53 -1.18
CA VAL A 404 4.61 24.46 -0.08
C VAL A 404 4.57 25.91 -0.56
N GLU A 405 5.24 26.20 -1.66
CA GLU A 405 5.25 27.55 -2.26
C GLU A 405 3.81 28.05 -2.53
N VAL A 406 2.99 27.22 -3.17
CA VAL A 406 1.60 27.60 -3.48
C VAL A 406 0.76 27.79 -2.21
N LEU A 407 0.94 26.96 -1.17
CA LEU A 407 0.20 27.08 0.09
C LEU A 407 0.39 28.46 0.78
N TRP A 408 1.55 29.14 0.55
CA TRP A 408 1.84 30.46 1.12
C TRP A 408 1.69 31.62 0.15
N GLN A 409 1.37 31.37 -1.13
CA GLN A 409 1.05 32.43 -2.08
C GLN A 409 -0.17 33.22 -1.61
N LYS A 410 -0.24 34.52 -2.01
CA LYS A 410 -1.44 35.33 -1.76
C LYS A 410 -2.61 34.79 -2.59
N ALA A 411 -3.74 34.55 -1.95
CA ALA A 411 -4.98 34.22 -2.64
C ALA A 411 -5.75 35.47 -3.00
N GLU A 412 -6.33 35.52 -4.19
CA GLU A 412 -7.33 36.53 -4.55
C GLU A 412 -8.68 36.09 -3.99
N GLY A 413 -9.24 36.88 -3.04
CA GLY A 413 -10.52 36.63 -2.39
C GLY A 413 -10.43 35.79 -1.11
N GLU A 414 -10.53 36.43 0.04
CA GLU A 414 -10.48 35.81 1.36
C GLU A 414 -11.87 35.28 1.80
N ALA A 415 -12.36 34.22 1.19
CA ALA A 415 -13.46 33.48 1.82
C ALA A 415 -12.96 32.79 3.10
N ALA A 416 -13.61 33.00 4.24
CA ALA A 416 -13.28 32.32 5.48
C ALA A 416 -13.43 30.81 5.33
N VAL A 417 -12.37 30.05 5.61
CA VAL A 417 -12.37 28.59 5.60
C VAL A 417 -12.26 28.10 7.04
N THR A 418 -13.16 27.25 7.47
CA THR A 418 -13.16 26.71 8.84
C THR A 418 -12.58 25.31 8.84
N GLU A 419 -11.54 25.10 9.66
CA GLU A 419 -10.98 23.76 9.90
C GLU A 419 -11.90 22.96 10.83
N GLN A 420 -12.37 21.82 10.38
CA GLN A 420 -13.27 20.97 11.16
C GLN A 420 -12.48 19.95 12.00
N PRO A 421 -12.65 19.89 13.34
CA PRO A 421 -11.96 18.93 14.21
C PRO A 421 -12.15 17.48 13.78
N ALA A 422 -13.34 17.12 13.32
CA ALA A 422 -13.67 15.78 12.85
C ALA A 422 -12.80 15.34 11.63
N LEU A 423 -12.22 16.26 10.89
CA LEU A 423 -11.35 16.01 9.75
C LEU A 423 -9.87 16.07 10.13
N TYR A 424 -9.43 17.10 10.86
CA TYR A 424 -8.01 17.23 11.17
C TYR A 424 -7.53 16.33 12.31
N MET A 425 -8.39 15.89 13.24
CA MET A 425 -7.98 14.97 14.31
C MET A 425 -7.48 13.61 13.78
N PRO A 426 -8.17 12.90 12.87
CA PRO A 426 -7.63 11.69 12.26
C PRO A 426 -6.32 11.93 11.52
N LEU A 427 -6.17 13.06 10.84
CA LEU A 427 -4.93 13.46 10.19
C LEU A 427 -3.78 13.61 11.19
N TRP A 428 -4.02 14.27 12.35
CA TRP A 428 -3.01 14.45 13.38
C TRP A 428 -2.60 13.16 14.07
N ILE A 429 -3.49 12.17 14.20
CA ILE A 429 -3.11 10.82 14.68
C ILE A 429 -1.98 10.26 13.80
N VAL A 430 -2.15 10.36 12.47
CA VAL A 430 -1.16 9.86 11.51
C VAL A 430 0.11 10.73 11.49
N ALA A 431 -0.03 12.05 11.58
CA ALA A 431 1.12 12.97 11.61
C ALA A 431 1.99 12.75 12.87
N ILE A 432 1.36 12.59 14.03
CA ILE A 432 2.06 12.26 15.28
C ILE A 432 2.75 10.89 15.19
N ALA A 433 2.08 9.89 14.60
CA ALA A 433 2.68 8.57 14.38
C ALA A 433 3.92 8.66 13.46
N ASN A 434 3.92 9.53 12.44
CA ASN A 434 5.09 9.76 11.60
C ASN A 434 6.30 10.31 12.38
N ILE A 435 6.07 11.21 13.34
CA ILE A 435 7.13 11.73 14.21
C ILE A 435 7.55 10.65 15.22
N TRP A 436 6.57 9.98 15.85
CA TRP A 436 6.81 8.97 16.86
C TRP A 436 7.71 7.84 16.34
N PHE A 437 7.37 7.25 15.18
CA PHE A 437 8.19 6.20 14.57
C PHE A 437 9.51 6.71 13.98
N GLY A 438 9.68 8.01 13.83
CA GLY A 438 10.97 8.63 13.52
C GLY A 438 11.90 8.72 14.74
N ILE A 439 11.34 8.89 15.94
CA ILE A 439 12.08 9.02 17.21
C ILE A 439 12.24 7.65 17.89
N ALA A 440 11.19 6.86 17.94
CA ALA A 440 11.13 5.55 18.56
C ALA A 440 10.72 4.47 17.53
N PRO A 441 11.62 4.10 16.60
CA PRO A 441 11.29 3.21 15.49
C PRO A 441 11.15 1.74 15.89
N ALA A 442 11.63 1.33 17.06
CA ALA A 442 11.73 -0.05 17.49
C ALA A 442 10.46 -0.89 17.27
N PRO A 443 9.23 -0.46 17.65
CA PRO A 443 8.06 -1.30 17.48
C PRO A 443 7.79 -1.67 16.01
N LEU A 444 7.99 -0.72 15.09
CA LEU A 444 7.79 -0.93 13.65
C LEU A 444 8.95 -1.73 13.05
N VAL A 445 10.18 -1.40 13.42
CA VAL A 445 11.40 -2.04 12.91
C VAL A 445 11.47 -3.49 13.36
N ASP A 446 11.27 -3.77 14.64
CA ASP A 446 11.31 -5.14 15.18
C ASP A 446 10.22 -6.03 14.56
N GLY A 447 9.03 -5.48 14.32
CA GLY A 447 7.95 -6.18 13.63
C GLY A 447 8.33 -6.53 12.19
N ALA A 448 8.88 -5.57 11.45
CA ALA A 448 9.31 -5.75 10.06
C ALA A 448 10.51 -6.71 9.94
N GLN A 449 11.47 -6.64 10.87
CA GLN A 449 12.62 -7.56 10.90
C GLN A 449 12.18 -9.00 11.18
N ARG A 450 11.26 -9.21 12.14
CA ARG A 450 10.67 -10.54 12.39
C ARG A 450 9.95 -11.06 11.15
N ALA A 451 9.18 -10.21 10.47
CA ALA A 451 8.53 -10.58 9.21
C ALA A 451 9.55 -11.00 8.13
N ALA A 452 10.64 -10.24 7.99
CA ALA A 452 11.71 -10.55 7.03
C ALA A 452 12.44 -11.85 7.38
N MET A 453 12.81 -12.05 8.64
CA MET A 453 13.47 -13.29 9.11
C MET A 453 12.59 -14.52 8.89
N TYR A 454 11.28 -14.41 9.17
CA TYR A 454 10.33 -15.50 8.94
C TYR A 454 10.28 -15.91 7.46
N LEU A 455 10.20 -14.96 6.52
CA LEU A 455 10.20 -15.25 5.09
C LEU A 455 11.56 -15.77 4.57
N ALA A 456 12.64 -15.34 5.19
CA ALA A 456 13.98 -15.83 4.85
C ALA A 456 14.30 -17.21 5.45
N GLY A 457 13.35 -17.86 6.14
CA GLY A 457 13.56 -19.15 6.78
C GLY A 457 14.47 -19.12 8.01
N GLY A 458 14.60 -17.97 8.65
CA GLY A 458 15.49 -17.73 9.80
C GLY A 458 14.81 -17.76 11.18
N LEU A 459 13.53 -18.15 11.25
CA LEU A 459 12.74 -18.25 12.49
C LEU A 459 12.16 -19.66 12.63
#